data_4019c157876aa6f4fc7aa47f464ef255
#
_entry.id   4019c157876aa6f4fc7aa47f464ef255
#
_cell.length_a   1.000
_cell.length_b   1.000
_cell.length_c   1.000
_cell.angle_alpha   90.00
_cell.angle_beta   90.00
_cell.angle_gamma   90.00
#
_symmetry.space_group_name_H-M   'P 1'
#
loop_
_entity.id
_entity.type
_entity.pdbx_description
1 polymer ?
#
loop_
_entity_poly.entity_id
_entity_poly.type
_entity_poly.pdbx_seq_one_letter_code
_entity_poly.pdbx_strand_id
1 'polypeptide(L)'
;MEMGTKLQHLNRNRGEIMSVIGTLKLVATKRPNQITAVQLRRNKICRRLHEQIMLAKARQDGKQFAATKFRTVTDSETGERKSVEVAKIIKPWWFTTDNGKTAIAVRYGARVLELAKGKFAVEVASPTDIVATLEIIKSAVETGELDAQLEATAGNLRSGFKK
;
A
#
# COMPACT_ATOMS: atom_id res chain seq x y z
N MET A 1 -28.40 -55.36 56.90
CA MET A 1 -29.14 -54.10 56.85
C MET A 1 -28.22 -53.01 56.51
N GLU A 2 -28.44 -52.65 55.35
CA GLU A 2 -28.64 -51.39 54.61
C GLU A 2 -27.37 -50.70 54.22
N MET A 3 -27.07 -50.80 53.00
CA MET A 3 -27.52 -50.05 51.83
C MET A 3 -27.15 -48.56 51.90
N GLY A 4 -26.12 -48.24 51.27
CA GLY A 4 -25.65 -46.91 51.01
C GLY A 4 -24.81 -46.88 49.73
N THR A 5 -25.46 -47.05 48.59
CA THR A 5 -24.80 -47.13 47.30
C THR A 5 -24.29 -45.75 46.87
N LYS A 6 -23.01 -45.69 46.68
CA LYS A 6 -22.24 -44.58 46.12
C LYS A 6 -22.66 -44.20 44.72
N LEU A 7 -22.99 -42.95 44.54
CA LEU A 7 -22.86 -42.24 43.28
C LEU A 7 -21.49 -41.53 43.23
N GLN A 8 -20.47 -42.27 42.85
CA GLN A 8 -19.20 -41.70 42.41
C GLN A 8 -18.98 -42.15 40.98
N HIS A 9 -19.40 -41.39 40.04
CA HIS A 9 -18.82 -41.34 38.71
C HIS A 9 -19.52 -40.22 37.97
N LEU A 10 -18.79 -39.17 37.75
CA LEU A 10 -18.89 -38.25 36.58
C LEU A 10 -18.07 -36.99 36.86
N ASN A 11 -16.77 -37.16 36.90
CA ASN A 11 -15.89 -36.00 36.73
C ASN A 11 -14.51 -36.42 36.19
N ARG A 12 -14.52 -37.09 35.04
CA ARG A 12 -13.31 -37.32 34.26
C ARG A 12 -13.61 -36.88 32.84
N ASN A 13 -13.38 -35.65 32.50
CA ASN A 13 -13.07 -35.19 31.15
C ASN A 13 -13.08 -33.67 30.98
N ARG A 14 -12.75 -32.92 32.07
CA ARG A 14 -12.51 -31.45 31.91
C ARG A 14 -11.03 -31.06 31.84
N GLY A 15 -10.11 -32.04 31.92
CA GLY A 15 -8.68 -31.77 32.04
C GLY A 15 -7.87 -31.86 30.76
N GLU A 16 -8.39 -32.49 29.71
CA GLU A 16 -7.55 -32.79 28.51
C GLU A 16 -7.75 -31.83 27.33
N ILE A 17 -8.78 -31.00 27.33
CA ILE A 17 -9.02 -30.05 26.21
C ILE A 17 -8.16 -28.78 26.33
N MET A 18 -7.56 -28.52 27.48
CA MET A 18 -6.73 -27.34 27.73
C MET A 18 -5.26 -27.47 27.30
N SER A 19 -4.79 -28.67 26.93
CA SER A 19 -3.37 -28.91 26.70
C SER A 19 -2.86 -28.39 25.34
N VAL A 20 -3.73 -28.32 24.34
CA VAL A 20 -3.32 -27.90 22.99
C VAL A 20 -3.06 -26.39 22.93
N ILE A 21 -3.89 -25.59 23.55
CA ILE A 21 -3.69 -24.13 23.64
C ILE A 21 -2.55 -23.77 24.59
N GLY A 22 -2.29 -24.60 25.60
CA GLY A 22 -1.19 -24.41 26.57
C GLY A 22 0.20 -24.51 25.94
N THR A 23 0.35 -25.10 24.76
CA THR A 23 1.62 -25.12 24.00
C THR A 23 1.91 -23.80 23.29
N LEU A 24 0.92 -22.91 23.17
CA LEU A 24 1.05 -21.62 22.49
C LEU A 24 1.40 -20.50 23.48
N LYS A 25 2.29 -19.61 23.07
CA LYS A 25 2.59 -18.40 23.85
C LYS A 25 1.45 -17.39 23.68
N LEU A 26 0.51 -17.41 24.61
CA LEU A 26 -0.61 -16.46 24.61
C LEU A 26 -0.13 -15.07 25.04
N VAL A 27 -0.55 -14.05 24.32
CA VAL A 27 -0.22 -12.65 24.61
C VAL A 27 -1.49 -11.82 24.71
N ALA A 28 -1.51 -10.88 25.65
CA ALA A 28 -2.65 -9.97 25.86
C ALA A 28 -2.72 -8.82 24.85
N THR A 29 -2.27 -9.05 23.62
CA THR A 29 -2.19 -8.03 22.58
C THR A 29 -3.41 -8.11 21.67
N LYS A 30 -4.08 -6.98 21.46
CA LYS A 30 -5.16 -6.85 20.47
C LYS A 30 -4.58 -6.34 19.14
N ARG A 31 -5.12 -6.80 18.03
CA ARG A 31 -4.75 -6.28 16.71
C ARG A 31 -5.06 -4.78 16.66
N PRO A 32 -4.11 -3.90 16.24
CA PRO A 32 -4.38 -2.48 16.04
C PRO A 32 -5.49 -2.30 14.99
N ASN A 33 -6.56 -1.61 15.34
CA ASN A 33 -7.70 -1.41 14.45
C ASN A 33 -7.47 -0.28 13.45
N GLN A 34 -6.45 0.56 13.67
CA GLN A 34 -6.18 1.73 12.82
C GLN A 34 -4.71 1.78 12.42
N ILE A 35 -4.48 1.97 11.12
CA ILE A 35 -3.18 2.28 10.56
C ILE A 35 -2.94 3.78 10.76
N THR A 36 -1.75 4.17 11.19
CA THR A 36 -1.41 5.60 11.39
C THR A 36 -1.52 6.39 10.08
N ALA A 37 -1.82 7.69 10.19
CA ALA A 37 -1.91 8.57 9.02
C ALA A 37 -0.59 8.61 8.21
N VAL A 38 0.55 8.52 8.89
CA VAL A 38 1.88 8.41 8.27
C VAL A 38 1.96 7.13 7.44
N GLN A 39 1.63 5.99 8.04
CA GLN A 39 1.69 4.71 7.35
C GLN A 39 0.72 4.64 6.16
N LEU A 40 -0.47 5.25 6.28
CA LEU A 40 -1.40 5.35 5.15
C LEU A 40 -0.80 6.16 3.99
N ARG A 41 -0.11 7.27 4.29
CA ARG A 41 0.58 8.09 3.29
C ARG A 41 1.70 7.31 2.60
N ARG A 42 2.56 6.63 3.38
CA ARG A 42 3.62 5.77 2.83
C ARG A 42 3.05 4.67 1.94
N ASN A 43 2.05 3.93 2.41
CA ASN A 43 1.42 2.86 1.63
C ASN A 43 0.82 3.37 0.31
N LYS A 44 0.21 4.56 0.34
CA LYS A 44 -0.39 5.18 -0.86
C LYS A 44 0.67 5.50 -1.92
N ILE A 45 1.79 6.11 -1.54
CA ILE A 45 2.83 6.46 -2.50
C ILE A 45 3.66 5.25 -2.94
N CYS A 46 3.96 4.30 -2.02
CA CYS A 46 4.66 3.06 -2.36
C CYS A 46 3.91 2.25 -3.41
N ARG A 47 2.57 2.20 -3.33
CA ARG A 47 1.75 1.55 -4.36
C ARG A 47 1.91 2.24 -5.72
N ARG A 48 1.96 3.57 -5.75
CA ARG A 48 2.16 4.32 -6.99
C ARG A 48 3.58 4.17 -7.54
N LEU A 49 4.58 4.17 -6.68
CA LEU A 49 5.97 3.90 -7.07
C LEU A 49 6.11 2.50 -7.65
N HIS A 50 5.47 1.50 -7.04
CA HIS A 50 5.46 0.14 -7.59
C HIS A 50 4.85 0.10 -9.00
N GLU A 51 3.72 0.77 -9.24
CA GLU A 51 3.12 0.89 -10.56
C GLU A 51 4.09 1.54 -11.57
N GLN A 52 4.85 2.57 -11.17
CA GLN A 52 5.85 3.22 -12.02
C GLN A 52 7.04 2.31 -12.32
N ILE A 53 7.50 1.54 -11.34
CA ILE A 53 8.57 0.55 -11.52
C ILE A 53 8.13 -0.52 -12.54
N MET A 54 6.93 -1.06 -12.39
CA MET A 54 6.40 -2.06 -13.32
C MET A 54 6.23 -1.49 -14.74
N LEU A 55 5.75 -0.25 -14.85
CA LEU A 55 5.66 0.44 -16.14
C LEU A 55 7.04 0.66 -16.78
N ALA A 56 8.05 1.04 -15.98
CA ALA A 56 9.42 1.25 -16.48
C ALA A 56 10.04 -0.07 -16.94
N LYS A 57 9.91 -1.15 -16.15
CA LYS A 57 10.38 -2.50 -16.52
C LYS A 57 9.72 -2.98 -17.81
N ALA A 58 8.41 -2.84 -17.93
CA ALA A 58 7.69 -3.25 -19.14
C ALA A 58 8.17 -2.48 -20.39
N ARG A 59 8.44 -1.17 -20.25
CA ARG A 59 8.98 -0.38 -21.35
C ARG A 59 10.40 -0.77 -21.74
N GLN A 60 11.25 -1.11 -20.79
CA GLN A 60 12.61 -1.63 -21.05
C GLN A 60 12.55 -2.96 -21.79
N ASP A 61 11.58 -3.83 -21.44
CA ASP A 61 11.36 -5.12 -22.10
C ASP A 61 10.58 -5.01 -23.43
N GLY A 62 10.19 -3.81 -23.85
CA GLY A 62 9.35 -3.61 -25.05
C GLY A 62 7.92 -4.13 -24.91
N LYS A 63 7.45 -4.35 -23.67
CA LYS A 63 6.11 -4.87 -23.37
C LYS A 63 5.16 -3.76 -22.96
N GLN A 64 3.86 -3.98 -23.12
CA GLN A 64 2.85 -3.10 -22.58
C GLN A 64 2.53 -3.49 -21.12
N PHE A 65 2.52 -2.49 -20.24
CA PHE A 65 2.05 -2.68 -18.86
C PHE A 65 0.55 -2.41 -18.79
N ALA A 66 -0.24 -3.46 -18.59
CA ALA A 66 -1.67 -3.40 -18.43
C ALA A 66 -2.03 -3.45 -16.93
N ALA A 67 -2.01 -2.31 -16.27
CA ALA A 67 -2.56 -2.21 -14.92
C ALA A 67 -4.09 -2.28 -14.99
N THR A 68 -4.70 -2.93 -14.02
CA THR A 68 -6.15 -3.02 -13.90
C THR A 68 -6.64 -2.41 -12.59
N LYS A 69 -7.90 -2.03 -12.56
CA LYS A 69 -8.62 -1.60 -11.35
C LYS A 69 -10.04 -2.12 -11.40
N PHE A 70 -10.57 -2.45 -10.23
CA PHE A 70 -11.99 -2.79 -10.12
C PHE A 70 -12.83 -1.51 -10.05
N ARG A 71 -13.89 -1.47 -10.83
CA ARG A 71 -14.89 -0.39 -10.81
C ARG A 71 -16.27 -1.02 -10.60
N THR A 72 -17.01 -0.48 -9.66
CA THR A 72 -18.42 -0.86 -9.50
C THR A 72 -19.24 -0.18 -10.59
N VAL A 73 -19.89 -0.98 -11.41
CA VAL A 73 -20.82 -0.54 -12.45
C VAL A 73 -22.22 -0.99 -12.03
N THR A 74 -23.18 -0.08 -12.09
CA THR A 74 -24.58 -0.43 -11.90
C THR A 74 -25.16 -0.83 -13.25
N ASP A 75 -25.74 -2.01 -13.32
CA ASP A 75 -26.45 -2.49 -14.50
C ASP A 75 -27.71 -1.61 -14.69
N SER A 76 -27.87 -1.05 -15.88
CA SER A 76 -28.96 -0.14 -16.19
C SER A 76 -30.32 -0.84 -16.26
N GLU A 77 -30.35 -2.15 -16.51
CA GLU A 77 -31.59 -2.91 -16.65
C GLU A 77 -32.06 -3.53 -15.33
N THR A 78 -31.10 -4.09 -14.55
CA THR A 78 -31.41 -4.80 -13.31
C THR A 78 -31.19 -3.97 -12.04
N GLY A 79 -30.46 -2.84 -12.13
CA GLY A 79 -30.07 -2.03 -10.96
C GLY A 79 -28.99 -2.68 -10.09
N GLU A 80 -28.53 -3.88 -10.45
CA GLU A 80 -27.51 -4.60 -9.70
C GLU A 80 -26.12 -3.94 -9.80
N ARG A 81 -25.38 -3.95 -8.71
CA ARG A 81 -24.00 -3.46 -8.67
C ARG A 81 -23.03 -4.61 -8.91
N LYS A 82 -22.32 -4.56 -10.04
CA LYS A 82 -21.29 -5.54 -10.39
C LYS A 82 -19.91 -4.89 -10.34
N SER A 83 -18.94 -5.61 -9.79
CA SER A 83 -17.53 -5.18 -9.83
C SER A 83 -16.91 -5.69 -11.13
N VAL A 84 -16.50 -4.76 -11.99
CA VAL A 84 -15.90 -5.06 -13.29
C VAL A 84 -14.44 -4.62 -13.27
N GLU A 85 -13.58 -5.47 -13.80
CA GLU A 85 -12.18 -5.14 -14.00
C GLU A 85 -12.03 -4.26 -15.25
N VAL A 86 -11.42 -3.09 -15.07
CA VAL A 86 -11.19 -2.13 -16.15
C VAL A 86 -9.72 -1.77 -16.24
N ALA A 87 -9.23 -1.54 -17.45
CA ALA A 87 -7.87 -1.09 -17.67
C ALA A 87 -7.61 0.27 -17.01
N LYS A 88 -6.45 0.40 -16.38
CA LYS A 88 -5.99 1.63 -15.74
C LYS A 88 -4.84 2.20 -16.55
N ILE A 89 -5.01 3.40 -17.08
CA ILE A 89 -3.95 4.13 -17.76
C ILE A 89 -3.02 4.74 -16.69
N ILE A 90 -1.75 4.38 -16.72
CA ILE A 90 -0.71 4.94 -15.85
C ILE A 90 0.15 5.86 -16.70
N LYS A 91 0.19 7.14 -16.33
CA LYS A 91 1.09 8.12 -16.94
C LYS A 91 2.47 7.98 -16.30
N PRO A 92 3.55 7.95 -17.07
CA PRO A 92 4.91 7.88 -16.55
C PRO A 92 5.23 9.14 -15.73
N TRP A 93 6.04 8.98 -14.69
CA TRP A 93 6.54 10.08 -13.86
C TRP A 93 7.87 10.63 -14.38
N TRP A 94 8.49 9.97 -15.34
CA TRP A 94 9.71 10.45 -16.01
C TRP A 94 9.38 11.20 -17.27
N PHE A 95 10.21 12.17 -17.57
CA PHE A 95 10.08 13.04 -18.73
C PHE A 95 11.47 13.50 -19.19
N THR A 96 11.56 13.98 -20.40
CA THR A 96 12.78 14.60 -20.92
C THR A 96 12.79 16.08 -20.59
N THR A 97 13.86 16.57 -19.99
CA THR A 97 14.09 17.98 -19.72
C THR A 97 14.54 18.72 -20.97
N ASP A 98 14.48 20.05 -20.94
CA ASP A 98 14.92 20.91 -22.06
C ASP A 98 16.38 20.68 -22.46
N ASN A 99 17.20 20.19 -21.54
CA ASN A 99 18.60 19.82 -21.76
C ASN A 99 18.78 18.41 -22.34
N GLY A 100 17.70 17.73 -22.75
CA GLY A 100 17.73 16.38 -23.29
C GLY A 100 17.97 15.27 -22.27
N LYS A 101 18.02 15.59 -20.96
CA LYS A 101 18.22 14.61 -19.90
C LYS A 101 16.87 14.07 -19.39
N THR A 102 16.90 12.86 -18.87
CA THR A 102 15.71 12.26 -18.25
C THR A 102 15.61 12.67 -16.78
N ALA A 103 14.44 13.07 -16.34
CA ALA A 103 14.15 13.37 -14.94
C ALA A 103 12.87 12.67 -14.48
N ILE A 104 12.80 12.34 -13.19
CA ILE A 104 11.65 11.71 -12.54
C ILE A 104 11.03 12.70 -11.56
N ALA A 105 9.75 13.04 -11.75
CA ALA A 105 8.97 13.85 -10.81
C ALA A 105 8.01 12.95 -10.03
N VAL A 106 8.29 12.75 -8.75
CA VAL A 106 7.46 11.94 -7.87
C VAL A 106 6.16 12.69 -7.55
N ARG A 107 5.01 12.01 -7.65
CA ARG A 107 3.71 12.63 -7.42
C ARG A 107 2.96 11.99 -6.26
N TYR A 108 2.42 12.84 -5.42
CA TYR A 108 1.49 12.45 -4.36
C TYR A 108 0.10 13.02 -4.66
N GLY A 109 -0.82 12.18 -5.09
CA GLY A 109 -2.10 12.63 -5.64
C GLY A 109 -1.91 13.41 -6.93
N ALA A 110 -2.47 14.61 -7.00
CA ALA A 110 -2.36 15.51 -8.15
C ALA A 110 -1.09 16.39 -8.12
N ARG A 111 -0.38 16.44 -7.00
CA ARG A 111 0.76 17.35 -6.82
C ARG A 111 2.11 16.62 -6.98
N VAL A 112 3.10 17.34 -7.46
CA VAL A 112 4.49 16.89 -7.46
C VAL A 112 5.03 17.03 -6.04
N LEU A 113 5.78 16.03 -5.58
CA LEU A 113 6.43 16.01 -4.28
C LEU A 113 7.72 16.81 -4.34
N GLU A 114 7.91 17.73 -3.43
CA GLU A 114 9.18 18.40 -3.22
C GLU A 114 10.10 17.44 -2.44
N LEU A 115 11.11 16.92 -3.10
CA LEU A 115 12.04 15.93 -2.51
C LEU A 115 13.07 16.60 -1.58
N ALA A 116 13.51 17.80 -1.95
CA ALA A 116 14.33 18.68 -1.13
C ALA A 116 13.95 20.12 -1.46
N LYS A 117 14.32 21.07 -0.62
CA LYS A 117 13.96 22.50 -0.78
C LYS A 117 14.25 22.99 -2.19
N GLY A 118 13.19 23.36 -2.92
CA GLY A 118 13.25 23.81 -4.31
C GLY A 118 13.54 22.71 -5.35
N LYS A 119 13.57 21.43 -4.96
CA LYS A 119 13.89 20.31 -5.87
C LYS A 119 12.71 19.38 -5.98
N PHE A 120 12.12 19.33 -7.17
CA PHE A 120 10.89 18.58 -7.48
C PHE A 120 11.11 17.36 -8.36
N ALA A 121 12.33 17.17 -8.89
CA ALA A 121 12.65 16.05 -9.75
C ALA A 121 14.06 15.52 -9.47
N VAL A 122 14.26 14.24 -9.80
CA VAL A 122 15.56 13.57 -9.78
C VAL A 122 16.02 13.38 -11.21
N GLU A 123 17.19 13.91 -11.55
CA GLU A 123 17.82 13.66 -12.84
C GLU A 123 18.38 12.22 -12.89
N VAL A 124 18.19 11.55 -14.01
CA VAL A 124 18.63 10.17 -14.24
C VAL A 124 19.62 10.18 -15.39
N ALA A 125 20.77 9.54 -15.20
CA ALA A 125 21.85 9.54 -16.20
C ALA A 125 21.45 8.81 -17.49
N SER A 126 20.70 7.71 -17.35
CA SER A 126 20.28 6.88 -18.48
C SER A 126 18.82 6.41 -18.30
N PRO A 127 18.08 6.21 -19.39
CA PRO A 127 16.74 5.60 -19.31
C PRO A 127 16.74 4.21 -18.65
N THR A 128 17.84 3.49 -18.66
CA THR A 128 18.01 2.20 -17.98
C THR A 128 18.01 2.34 -16.47
N ASP A 129 18.44 3.48 -15.93
CA ASP A 129 18.56 3.73 -14.50
C ASP A 129 17.23 4.20 -13.85
N ILE A 130 16.19 4.40 -14.65
CA ILE A 130 14.85 4.81 -14.15
C ILE A 130 14.35 3.83 -13.11
N VAL A 131 14.44 2.53 -13.36
CA VAL A 131 13.97 1.48 -12.45
C VAL A 131 14.74 1.54 -11.13
N ALA A 132 16.07 1.57 -11.18
CA ALA A 132 16.92 1.64 -9.99
C ALA A 132 16.63 2.92 -9.17
N THR A 133 16.48 4.06 -9.82
CA THR A 133 16.15 5.33 -9.16
C THR A 133 14.78 5.28 -8.49
N LEU A 134 13.76 4.71 -9.14
CA LEU A 134 12.43 4.54 -8.54
C LEU A 134 12.45 3.58 -7.35
N GLU A 135 13.27 2.53 -7.39
CA GLU A 135 13.45 1.59 -6.27
C GLU A 135 14.13 2.26 -5.08
N ILE A 136 15.13 3.12 -5.31
CA ILE A 136 15.76 3.94 -4.25
C ILE A 136 14.74 4.89 -3.62
N ILE A 137 13.96 5.60 -4.42
CA ILE A 137 12.93 6.52 -3.92
C ILE A 137 11.88 5.75 -3.10
N LYS A 138 11.48 4.56 -3.55
CA LYS A 138 10.54 3.71 -2.82
C LYS A 138 11.12 3.29 -1.46
N SER A 139 12.38 2.88 -1.41
CA SER A 139 13.08 2.56 -0.17
C SER A 139 13.15 3.75 0.79
N ALA A 140 13.45 4.96 0.30
CA ALA A 140 13.45 6.18 1.10
C ALA A 140 12.06 6.51 1.68
N VAL A 141 10.98 6.21 0.97
CA VAL A 141 9.61 6.34 1.51
C VAL A 141 9.36 5.31 2.61
N GLU A 142 9.78 4.06 2.41
CA GLU A 142 9.58 2.97 3.36
C GLU A 142 10.34 3.20 4.67
N THR A 143 11.56 3.74 4.60
CA THR A 143 12.36 4.13 5.78
C THR A 143 11.83 5.39 6.47
N GLY A 144 11.04 6.21 5.77
CA GLY A 144 10.41 7.42 6.31
C GLY A 144 11.16 8.71 6.07
N GLU A 145 12.20 8.69 5.25
CA GLU A 145 12.98 9.89 4.92
C GLU A 145 12.15 11.01 4.26
N LEU A 146 11.06 10.62 3.57
CA LEU A 146 10.18 11.55 2.87
C LEU A 146 8.88 11.87 3.62
N ASP A 147 8.75 11.51 4.89
CA ASP A 147 7.51 11.71 5.65
C ASP A 147 7.11 13.17 5.80
N ALA A 148 8.07 14.06 6.07
CA ALA A 148 7.82 15.49 6.20
C ALA A 148 7.31 16.10 4.88
N GLN A 149 7.90 15.72 3.76
CA GLN A 149 7.50 16.16 2.43
C GLN A 149 6.11 15.63 2.05
N LEU A 150 5.83 14.38 2.39
CA LEU A 150 4.50 13.76 2.19
C LEU A 150 3.43 14.45 3.03
N GLU A 151 3.73 14.82 4.26
CA GLU A 151 2.81 15.52 5.15
C GLU A 151 2.53 16.93 4.65
N ALA A 152 3.56 17.70 4.29
CA ALA A 152 3.42 19.03 3.72
C ALA A 152 2.57 19.02 2.44
N THR A 153 2.83 18.06 1.53
CA THR A 153 2.06 17.92 0.28
C THR A 153 0.61 17.51 0.56
N ALA A 154 0.37 16.63 1.54
CA ALA A 154 -0.98 16.22 1.94
C ALA A 154 -1.76 17.37 2.58
N GLY A 155 -1.11 18.21 3.39
CA GLY A 155 -1.68 19.42 3.98
C GLY A 155 -2.14 20.42 2.91
N ASN A 156 -1.29 20.69 1.95
CA ASN A 156 -1.58 21.57 0.82
C ASN A 156 -2.72 21.06 -0.09
N LEU A 157 -2.87 19.74 -0.23
CA LEU A 157 -4.01 19.15 -0.93
C LEU A 157 -5.32 19.40 -0.18
N ARG A 158 -5.34 19.21 1.14
CA ARG A 158 -6.54 19.41 1.98
C ARG A 158 -7.00 20.87 1.98
N SER A 159 -6.05 21.83 2.04
CA SER A 159 -6.38 23.26 2.01
C SER A 159 -7.01 23.70 0.69
N GLY A 160 -6.63 23.06 -0.42
CA GLY A 160 -7.22 23.32 -1.74
C GLY A 160 -8.67 22.82 -1.90
N PHE A 161 -9.15 21.90 -1.07
CA PHE A 161 -10.53 21.40 -1.08
C PHE A 161 -11.48 22.15 -0.12
N LYS A 162 -10.96 23.08 0.68
CA LYS A 162 -11.75 23.90 1.62
C LYS A 162 -12.22 25.23 0.98
N LYS A 163 -12.67 25.19 -0.26
CA LYS A 163 -13.38 26.31 -0.90
C LYS A 163 -14.85 25.98 -0.99
#